data_daddd3fa5c1996b88fdf178e6b6af471
#
_entry.id   daddd3fa5c1996b88fdf178e6b6af471
#
_cell.length_a   1.000
_cell.length_b   1.000
_cell.length_c   1.000
_cell.angle_alpha   90.00
_cell.angle_beta   90.00
_cell.angle_gamma   90.00
#
_symmetry.space_group_name_H-M   'P 1'
#
loop_
_entity.id
_entity.type
_entity.pdbx_description
1 polymer ?
#
loop_
_entity_poly.entity_id
_entity_poly.type
_entity_poly.pdbx_seq_one_letter_code
_entity_poly.pdbx_strand_id
1 'polypeptide(L)'
;MIIFQIFKLVMENSWVDFLFGPYLAYSNAQIIIECTAVFFGIASVLYSRINNILVYPTGLISTALYVYLLWQFELLGDMLINAYYFIMSIYGWYYWTRKHNGQIAHPVTRTLPKERQQAFFLFFATLFLIALVYTFFDKWNGITALVDTFTTGLFFVGMWLMARRKIEHWLCWIVGNIISIPLYFYKGLTLSSLQYAIFTVLAILGYWQWKKHYLSKEVIA
;
A
#
# COMPACT_ATOMS: atom_id res chain seq x y z
N MET A 1 -13.41 -28.97 3.49
CA MET A 1 -12.80 -30.29 3.79
C MET A 1 -11.65 -30.62 2.83
N ILE A 2 -11.80 -30.50 1.52
CA ILE A 2 -10.75 -30.82 0.52
C ILE A 2 -9.56 -29.85 0.61
N ILE A 3 -9.77 -28.54 0.75
CA ILE A 3 -8.70 -27.55 0.88
C ILE A 3 -7.87 -27.83 2.14
N PHE A 4 -8.50 -28.21 3.24
CA PHE A 4 -7.82 -28.52 4.48
C PHE A 4 -6.98 -29.83 4.39
N GLN A 5 -7.41 -30.81 3.61
CA GLN A 5 -6.64 -32.04 3.36
C GLN A 5 -5.45 -31.78 2.42
N ILE A 6 -5.61 -30.97 1.38
CA ILE A 6 -4.50 -30.55 0.50
C ILE A 6 -3.48 -29.74 1.33
N PHE A 7 -3.94 -28.83 2.19
CA PHE A 7 -3.10 -28.07 3.09
C PHE A 7 -2.28 -28.97 4.04
N LYS A 8 -2.93 -30.00 4.61
CA LYS A 8 -2.27 -30.95 5.52
C LYS A 8 -1.23 -31.84 4.81
N LEU A 9 -1.46 -32.20 3.55
CA LEU A 9 -0.54 -33.00 2.72
C LEU A 9 0.69 -32.19 2.27
N VAL A 10 0.54 -30.88 2.12
CA VAL A 10 1.64 -29.94 1.76
C VAL A 10 2.47 -29.57 3.01
N MET A 11 1.92 -29.75 4.22
CA MET A 11 2.49 -29.35 5.51
C MET A 11 3.56 -30.31 6.07
N GLU A 12 3.96 -31.37 5.38
CA GLU A 12 5.12 -32.19 5.77
C GLU A 12 6.49 -31.52 5.53
N ASN A 13 6.49 -30.30 4.97
CA ASN A 13 7.69 -29.48 4.76
C ASN A 13 7.73 -28.30 5.73
N SER A 14 8.81 -28.19 6.52
CA SER A 14 9.02 -27.11 7.50
C SER A 14 8.86 -25.68 6.97
N TRP A 15 9.07 -25.47 5.67
CA TRP A 15 8.86 -24.18 4.97
C TRP A 15 7.38 -23.82 4.79
N VAL A 16 6.54 -24.81 4.63
CA VAL A 16 5.09 -24.63 4.48
C VAL A 16 4.46 -24.26 5.81
N ASP A 17 4.88 -24.92 6.88
CA ASP A 17 4.47 -24.56 8.24
C ASP A 17 4.88 -23.14 8.63
N PHE A 18 6.07 -22.75 8.25
CA PHE A 18 6.56 -21.38 8.48
C PHE A 18 5.74 -20.33 7.71
N LEU A 19 5.38 -20.61 6.47
CA LEU A 19 4.63 -19.67 5.60
C LEU A 19 3.13 -19.63 5.90
N PHE A 20 2.55 -20.78 6.24
CA PHE A 20 1.09 -20.95 6.32
C PHE A 20 0.58 -21.31 7.71
N GLY A 21 1.48 -21.56 8.67
CA GLY A 21 1.12 -21.87 10.05
C GLY A 21 0.12 -20.89 10.68
N PRO A 22 0.28 -19.56 10.50
CA PRO A 22 -0.68 -18.58 11.01
C PRO A 22 -2.10 -18.76 10.48
N TYR A 23 -2.26 -19.27 9.25
CA TYR A 23 -3.58 -19.49 8.62
C TYR A 23 -4.38 -20.66 9.21
N LEU A 24 -3.74 -21.52 9.98
CA LEU A 24 -4.44 -22.61 10.69
C LEU A 24 -5.40 -22.09 11.76
N ALA A 25 -5.15 -20.89 12.30
CA ALA A 25 -6.01 -20.24 13.26
C ALA A 25 -7.15 -19.43 12.62
N TYR A 26 -7.13 -19.23 11.30
CA TYR A 26 -8.11 -18.41 10.60
C TYR A 26 -9.35 -19.21 10.22
N SER A 27 -10.52 -18.59 10.29
CA SER A 27 -11.74 -19.12 9.71
C SER A 27 -11.67 -19.09 8.19
N ASN A 28 -12.42 -19.99 7.52
CA ASN A 28 -12.52 -19.98 6.06
C ASN A 28 -12.99 -18.63 5.50
N ALA A 29 -13.87 -17.93 6.24
CA ALA A 29 -14.34 -16.60 5.84
C ALA A 29 -13.20 -15.57 5.87
N GLN A 30 -12.36 -15.56 6.90
CA GLN A 30 -11.20 -14.67 6.99
C GLN A 30 -10.20 -14.90 5.85
N ILE A 31 -9.92 -16.17 5.53
CA ILE A 31 -9.04 -16.53 4.40
C ILE A 31 -9.60 -16.03 3.08
N ILE A 32 -10.90 -16.23 2.82
CA ILE A 32 -11.56 -15.76 1.58
C ILE A 32 -11.50 -14.22 1.49
N ILE A 33 -11.80 -13.52 2.59
CA ILE A 33 -11.76 -12.07 2.64
C ILE A 33 -10.33 -11.57 2.39
N GLU A 34 -9.32 -12.18 3.02
CA GLU A 34 -7.92 -11.80 2.83
C GLU A 34 -7.47 -12.03 1.39
N CYS A 35 -7.73 -13.21 0.82
CA CYS A 35 -7.41 -13.50 -0.58
C CYS A 35 -8.07 -12.50 -1.54
N THR A 36 -9.32 -12.12 -1.26
CA THR A 36 -10.06 -11.12 -2.05
C THR A 36 -9.41 -9.74 -1.90
N ALA A 37 -9.06 -9.34 -0.68
CA ALA A 37 -8.39 -8.08 -0.41
C ALA A 37 -7.03 -7.99 -1.12
N VAL A 38 -6.22 -9.04 -1.05
CA VAL A 38 -4.92 -9.14 -1.76
C VAL A 38 -5.11 -9.05 -3.27
N PHE A 39 -6.05 -9.80 -3.83
CA PHE A 39 -6.34 -9.76 -5.27
C PHE A 39 -6.68 -8.35 -5.76
N PHE A 40 -7.62 -7.68 -5.09
CA PHE A 40 -7.99 -6.30 -5.43
C PHE A 40 -6.87 -5.30 -5.16
N GLY A 41 -6.03 -5.53 -4.15
CA GLY A 41 -4.85 -4.72 -3.87
C GLY A 41 -3.82 -4.80 -5.00
N ILE A 42 -3.49 -5.99 -5.47
CA ILE A 42 -2.59 -6.20 -6.62
C ILE A 42 -3.19 -5.58 -7.87
N ALA A 43 -4.48 -5.80 -8.15
CA ALA A 43 -5.18 -5.20 -9.28
C ALA A 43 -5.11 -3.66 -9.23
N SER A 44 -5.29 -3.06 -8.04
CA SER A 44 -5.16 -1.61 -7.84
C SER A 44 -3.77 -1.10 -8.23
N VAL A 45 -2.69 -1.76 -7.78
CA VAL A 45 -1.31 -1.36 -8.14
C VAL A 45 -1.07 -1.49 -9.65
N LEU A 46 -1.58 -2.56 -10.28
CA LEU A 46 -1.48 -2.75 -11.73
C LEU A 46 -2.22 -1.65 -12.50
N TYR A 47 -3.43 -1.27 -12.09
CA TYR A 47 -4.18 -0.16 -12.67
C TYR A 47 -3.49 1.19 -12.43
N SER A 48 -2.90 1.42 -11.25
CA SER A 48 -2.08 2.60 -10.98
C SER A 48 -0.93 2.71 -11.96
N ARG A 49 -0.22 1.61 -12.20
CA ARG A 49 0.92 1.57 -13.15
C ARG A 49 0.55 2.05 -14.53
N ILE A 50 -0.59 1.63 -15.06
CA ILE A 50 -1.07 2.05 -16.39
C ILE A 50 -1.88 3.36 -16.37
N ASN A 51 -1.85 4.10 -15.26
CA ASN A 51 -2.59 5.36 -15.07
C ASN A 51 -4.10 5.22 -15.35
N ASN A 52 -4.70 4.09 -14.95
CA ASN A 52 -6.11 3.78 -15.14
C ASN A 52 -6.92 4.13 -13.88
N ILE A 53 -8.10 4.73 -14.06
CA ILE A 53 -9.00 5.13 -12.98
C ILE A 53 -9.46 3.95 -12.09
N LEU A 54 -9.45 2.73 -12.62
CA LEU A 54 -9.82 1.51 -11.88
C LEU A 54 -8.91 1.24 -10.67
N VAL A 55 -7.77 1.94 -10.54
CA VAL A 55 -6.95 1.94 -9.32
C VAL A 55 -7.79 2.23 -8.08
N TYR A 56 -8.73 3.15 -8.15
CA TYR A 56 -9.52 3.58 -6.98
C TYR A 56 -10.63 2.59 -6.60
N PRO A 57 -11.54 2.13 -7.49
CA PRO A 57 -12.54 1.16 -7.07
C PRO A 57 -11.92 -0.16 -6.60
N THR A 58 -10.83 -0.63 -7.23
CA THR A 58 -10.14 -1.83 -6.75
C THR A 58 -9.42 -1.59 -5.41
N GLY A 59 -8.79 -0.43 -5.24
CA GLY A 59 -8.18 -0.01 -3.98
C GLY A 59 -9.20 0.14 -2.84
N LEU A 60 -10.39 0.70 -3.11
CA LEU A 60 -11.46 0.83 -2.12
C LEU A 60 -11.94 -0.53 -1.63
N ILE A 61 -12.15 -1.50 -2.53
CA ILE A 61 -12.55 -2.87 -2.14
C ILE A 61 -11.45 -3.49 -1.26
N SER A 62 -10.19 -3.43 -1.70
CA SER A 62 -9.07 -3.99 -0.95
C SER A 62 -8.96 -3.39 0.45
N THR A 63 -8.91 -2.06 0.54
CA THR A 63 -8.70 -1.37 1.83
C THR A 63 -9.89 -1.53 2.78
N ALA A 64 -11.14 -1.56 2.27
CA ALA A 64 -12.31 -1.82 3.10
C ALA A 64 -12.27 -3.23 3.73
N LEU A 65 -11.90 -4.25 2.94
CA LEU A 65 -11.74 -5.62 3.42
C LEU A 65 -10.61 -5.74 4.45
N TYR A 66 -9.47 -5.05 4.21
CA TYR A 66 -8.39 -5.00 5.18
C TYR A 66 -8.78 -4.27 6.47
N VAL A 67 -9.49 -3.15 6.41
CA VAL A 67 -9.99 -2.46 7.62
C VAL A 67 -10.83 -3.41 8.46
N TYR A 68 -11.73 -4.18 7.81
CA TYR A 68 -12.57 -5.17 8.51
C TYR A 68 -11.75 -6.29 9.15
N LEU A 69 -10.79 -6.88 8.42
CA LEU A 69 -9.92 -7.95 8.95
C LEU A 69 -9.04 -7.46 10.11
N LEU A 70 -8.40 -6.30 9.94
CA LEU A 70 -7.48 -5.73 10.92
C LEU A 70 -8.21 -5.30 12.18
N TRP A 71 -9.48 -4.89 12.07
CA TRP A 71 -10.36 -4.71 13.22
C TRP A 71 -10.57 -6.02 14.00
N GLN A 72 -10.88 -7.12 13.28
CA GLN A 72 -11.07 -8.43 13.91
C GLN A 72 -9.80 -8.97 14.60
N PHE A 73 -8.63 -8.64 14.04
CA PHE A 73 -7.33 -9.04 14.58
C PHE A 73 -6.76 -8.07 15.62
N GLU A 74 -7.51 -7.03 15.98
CA GLU A 74 -7.10 -5.99 16.94
C GLU A 74 -5.82 -5.25 16.52
N LEU A 75 -5.50 -5.25 15.22
CA LEU A 75 -4.35 -4.56 14.62
C LEU A 75 -4.72 -3.11 14.26
N LEU A 76 -4.99 -2.30 15.29
CA LEU A 76 -5.53 -0.94 15.12
C LEU A 76 -4.61 -0.01 14.32
N GLY A 77 -3.29 -0.16 14.44
CA GLY A 77 -2.32 0.66 13.69
C GLY A 77 -2.45 0.44 12.18
N ASP A 78 -2.39 -0.82 11.75
CA ASP A 78 -2.55 -1.19 10.34
C ASP A 78 -3.96 -0.88 9.81
N MET A 79 -4.98 -1.00 10.66
CA MET A 79 -6.35 -0.61 10.34
C MET A 79 -6.43 0.89 10.01
N LEU A 80 -5.81 1.76 10.81
CA LEU A 80 -5.78 3.21 10.57
C LEU A 80 -5.08 3.57 9.27
N ILE A 81 -3.99 2.87 8.93
CA ILE A 81 -3.28 3.05 7.65
C ILE A 81 -4.22 2.70 6.48
N ASN A 82 -4.90 1.56 6.55
CA ASN A 82 -5.85 1.14 5.52
C ASN A 82 -7.07 2.06 5.44
N ALA A 83 -7.56 2.58 6.57
CA ALA A 83 -8.62 3.59 6.60
C ALA A 83 -8.17 4.90 5.89
N TYR A 84 -6.94 5.34 6.12
CA TYR A 84 -6.35 6.47 5.38
C TYR A 84 -6.31 6.19 3.87
N TYR A 85 -5.86 5.01 3.45
CA TYR A 85 -5.84 4.65 2.03
C TYR A 85 -7.24 4.60 1.42
N PHE A 86 -8.23 4.14 2.17
CA PHE A 86 -9.63 4.16 1.76
C PHE A 86 -10.10 5.59 1.47
N ILE A 87 -9.90 6.51 2.43
CA ILE A 87 -10.28 7.92 2.29
C ILE A 87 -9.54 8.57 1.11
N MET A 88 -8.24 8.33 0.99
CA MET A 88 -7.44 8.87 -0.11
C MET A 88 -7.80 8.27 -1.47
N SER A 89 -8.32 7.05 -1.50
CA SER A 89 -8.86 6.46 -2.74
C SER A 89 -10.12 7.17 -3.21
N ILE A 90 -11.01 7.55 -2.29
CA ILE A 90 -12.19 8.38 -2.63
C ILE A 90 -11.75 9.75 -3.16
N TYR A 91 -10.82 10.41 -2.46
CA TYR A 91 -10.28 11.71 -2.89
C TYR A 91 -9.61 11.62 -4.26
N GLY A 92 -8.75 10.62 -4.47
CA GLY A 92 -8.06 10.42 -5.73
C GLY A 92 -9.00 10.09 -6.89
N TRP A 93 -10.04 9.27 -6.63
CA TRP A 93 -11.08 9.00 -7.64
C TRP A 93 -11.75 10.28 -8.08
N TYR A 94 -12.22 11.08 -7.13
CA TYR A 94 -12.80 12.39 -7.42
C TYR A 94 -11.82 13.28 -8.20
N TYR A 95 -10.56 13.36 -7.78
CA TYR A 95 -9.53 14.20 -8.41
C TYR A 95 -9.22 13.77 -9.85
N TRP A 96 -9.12 12.45 -10.09
CA TRP A 96 -8.80 11.90 -11.41
C TRP A 96 -9.96 11.96 -12.41
N THR A 97 -11.20 12.01 -11.96
CA THR A 97 -12.39 12.09 -12.81
C THR A 97 -12.73 13.52 -13.23
N ARG A 98 -12.10 14.52 -12.63
CA ARG A 98 -12.34 15.92 -12.99
C ARG A 98 -11.91 16.22 -14.41
N LYS A 99 -12.80 16.90 -15.15
CA LYS A 99 -12.57 17.40 -16.51
C LYS A 99 -12.68 18.92 -16.53
N HIS A 100 -11.87 19.56 -17.34
CA HIS A 100 -11.97 20.99 -17.66
C HIS A 100 -12.00 21.13 -19.18
N ASN A 101 -13.02 21.78 -19.73
CA ASN A 101 -13.24 21.91 -21.18
C ASN A 101 -13.17 20.57 -21.96
N GLY A 102 -13.74 19.49 -21.39
CA GLY A 102 -13.72 18.14 -21.98
C GLY A 102 -12.42 17.35 -21.84
N GLN A 103 -11.35 17.98 -21.38
CA GLN A 103 -10.04 17.34 -21.15
C GLN A 103 -9.83 16.96 -19.67
N ILE A 104 -8.89 16.05 -19.43
CA ILE A 104 -8.49 15.66 -18.06
C ILE A 104 -7.92 16.90 -17.35
N ALA A 105 -8.59 17.36 -16.27
CA ALA A 105 -8.18 18.56 -15.53
C ALA A 105 -6.82 18.39 -14.83
N HIS A 106 -6.49 17.17 -14.42
CA HIS A 106 -5.28 16.86 -13.66
C HIS A 106 -4.47 15.77 -14.36
N PRO A 107 -3.59 16.11 -15.32
CA PRO A 107 -2.72 15.15 -15.98
C PRO A 107 -1.60 14.68 -15.04
N VAL A 108 -0.87 13.62 -15.43
CA VAL A 108 0.34 13.21 -14.76
C VAL A 108 1.39 14.32 -14.83
N THR A 109 1.92 14.74 -13.69
CA THR A 109 2.89 15.83 -13.55
C THR A 109 3.97 15.51 -12.53
N ARG A 110 5.01 16.35 -12.49
CA ARG A 110 5.99 16.35 -11.40
C ARG A 110 5.51 17.17 -10.21
N THR A 111 6.10 16.90 -9.06
CA THR A 111 5.83 17.62 -7.81
C THR A 111 6.40 19.04 -7.87
N LEU A 112 5.55 20.04 -7.65
CA LEU A 112 5.95 21.44 -7.54
C LEU A 112 6.64 21.73 -6.19
N PRO A 113 7.42 22.83 -6.08
CA PRO A 113 8.08 23.18 -4.81
C PRO A 113 7.12 23.28 -3.61
N LYS A 114 5.95 23.90 -3.80
CA LYS A 114 4.91 23.99 -2.77
C LYS A 114 4.38 22.60 -2.35
N GLU A 115 4.21 21.70 -3.30
CA GLU A 115 3.75 20.34 -3.04
C GLU A 115 4.83 19.51 -2.32
N ARG A 116 6.12 19.76 -2.58
CA ARG A 116 7.23 19.13 -1.83
C ARG A 116 7.21 19.57 -0.36
N GLN A 117 6.95 20.85 -0.09
CA GLN A 117 6.78 21.34 1.27
C GLN A 117 5.58 20.66 1.95
N GLN A 118 4.44 20.56 1.26
CA GLN A 118 3.26 19.86 1.79
C GLN A 118 3.56 18.39 2.06
N ALA A 119 4.28 17.69 1.16
CA ALA A 119 4.71 16.31 1.35
C ALA A 119 5.62 16.16 2.57
N PHE A 120 6.56 17.10 2.76
CA PHE A 120 7.42 17.15 3.93
C PHE A 120 6.61 17.31 5.24
N PHE A 121 5.70 18.26 5.28
CA PHE A 121 4.82 18.45 6.44
C PHE A 121 3.95 17.20 6.70
N LEU A 122 3.38 16.60 5.66
CA LEU A 122 2.60 15.37 5.79
C LEU A 122 3.45 14.24 6.36
N PHE A 123 4.69 14.08 5.90
CA PHE A 123 5.61 13.07 6.40
C PHE A 123 5.82 13.22 7.92
N PHE A 124 6.25 14.40 8.38
CA PHE A 124 6.51 14.62 9.80
C PHE A 124 5.24 14.59 10.67
N ALA A 125 4.12 15.09 10.15
CA ALA A 125 2.82 14.97 10.82
C ALA A 125 2.42 13.48 10.99
N THR A 126 2.70 12.63 9.98
CA THR A 126 2.46 11.19 10.08
C THR A 126 3.39 10.54 11.10
N LEU A 127 4.70 10.87 11.10
CA LEU A 127 5.62 10.36 12.11
C LEU A 127 5.15 10.70 13.52
N PHE A 128 4.73 11.95 13.74
CA PHE A 128 4.22 12.40 15.02
C PHE A 128 2.94 11.66 15.42
N LEU A 129 1.99 11.50 14.47
CA LEU A 129 0.74 10.76 14.72
C LEU A 129 1.02 9.30 15.09
N ILE A 130 1.88 8.61 14.34
CA ILE A 130 2.22 7.21 14.63
C ILE A 130 2.97 7.08 15.95
N ALA A 131 3.88 8.03 16.25
CA ALA A 131 4.55 8.09 17.54
C ALA A 131 3.57 8.22 18.70
N LEU A 132 2.55 9.09 18.57
CA LEU A 132 1.48 9.22 19.59
C LEU A 132 0.69 7.90 19.74
N VAL A 133 0.31 7.28 18.63
CA VAL A 133 -0.42 6.00 18.66
C VAL A 133 0.43 4.92 19.33
N TYR A 134 1.70 4.79 18.97
CA TYR A 134 2.60 3.78 19.58
C TYR A 134 2.84 4.04 21.07
N THR A 135 2.94 5.30 21.47
CA THR A 135 3.06 5.66 22.89
C THR A 135 1.78 5.36 23.66
N PHE A 136 0.60 5.68 23.08
CA PHE A 136 -0.67 5.46 23.74
C PHE A 136 -1.01 3.96 23.92
N PHE A 137 -0.63 3.11 22.94
CA PHE A 137 -0.89 1.68 22.96
C PHE A 137 0.31 0.84 23.43
N ASP A 138 1.37 1.47 23.94
CA ASP A 138 2.62 0.82 24.40
C ASP A 138 3.21 -0.16 23.35
N LYS A 139 3.30 0.31 22.10
CA LYS A 139 3.77 -0.48 20.94
C LYS A 139 5.21 -0.18 20.52
N TRP A 140 5.99 0.50 21.36
CA TRP A 140 7.41 0.77 21.09
C TRP A 140 8.28 -0.48 21.26
N ASN A 141 8.37 -1.30 20.23
CA ASN A 141 9.14 -2.53 20.19
C ASN A 141 10.53 -2.32 19.57
N GLY A 142 11.31 -1.38 20.11
CA GLY A 142 12.68 -1.11 19.68
C GLY A 142 12.80 -0.53 18.26
N ILE A 143 13.85 -0.95 17.54
CA ILE A 143 14.17 -0.42 16.20
C ILE A 143 13.08 -0.71 15.16
N THR A 144 12.36 -1.81 15.30
CA THR A 144 11.28 -2.17 14.36
C THR A 144 10.16 -1.15 14.36
N ALA A 145 9.78 -0.62 15.52
CA ALA A 145 8.76 0.43 15.64
C ALA A 145 9.20 1.74 14.98
N LEU A 146 10.49 2.09 15.09
CA LEU A 146 11.03 3.28 14.42
C LEU A 146 11.02 3.13 12.89
N VAL A 147 11.43 1.97 12.39
CA VAL A 147 11.43 1.68 10.95
C VAL A 147 10.00 1.63 10.41
N ASP A 148 9.05 1.02 11.12
CA ASP A 148 7.62 1.03 10.79
C ASP A 148 7.06 2.45 10.71
N THR A 149 7.36 3.28 11.70
CA THR A 149 6.92 4.68 11.74
C THR A 149 7.44 5.43 10.51
N PHE A 150 8.72 5.24 10.17
CA PHE A 150 9.34 5.89 9.01
C PHE A 150 8.70 5.43 7.69
N THR A 151 8.53 4.12 7.49
CA THR A 151 7.92 3.57 6.26
C THR A 151 6.45 3.98 6.13
N THR A 152 5.71 4.05 7.24
CA THR A 152 4.34 4.57 7.26
C THR A 152 4.30 6.02 6.77
N GLY A 153 5.22 6.87 7.22
CA GLY A 153 5.33 8.25 6.73
C GLY A 153 5.55 8.31 5.21
N LEU A 154 6.43 7.48 4.67
CA LEU A 154 6.64 7.37 3.21
C LEU A 154 5.38 6.92 2.47
N PHE A 155 4.66 5.95 3.00
CA PHE A 155 3.44 5.43 2.38
C PHE A 155 2.29 6.43 2.41
N PHE A 156 2.16 7.23 3.46
CA PHE A 156 1.19 8.32 3.52
C PHE A 156 1.47 9.38 2.45
N VAL A 157 2.72 9.82 2.34
CA VAL A 157 3.14 10.76 1.29
C VAL A 157 2.94 10.14 -0.10
N GLY A 158 3.33 8.88 -0.29
CA GLY A 158 3.15 8.16 -1.55
C GLY A 158 1.70 8.13 -1.99
N MET A 159 0.77 7.78 -1.09
CA MET A 159 -0.65 7.74 -1.39
C MET A 159 -1.22 9.13 -1.72
N TRP A 160 -0.81 10.18 -0.97
CA TRP A 160 -1.22 11.55 -1.24
C TRP A 160 -0.74 12.04 -2.61
N LEU A 161 0.54 11.78 -2.95
CA LEU A 161 1.11 12.14 -4.25
C LEU A 161 0.45 11.35 -5.40
N MET A 162 0.14 10.06 -5.20
CA MET A 162 -0.57 9.24 -6.17
C MET A 162 -1.96 9.80 -6.45
N ALA A 163 -2.72 10.15 -5.41
CA ALA A 163 -4.03 10.75 -5.55
C ALA A 163 -3.99 12.06 -6.35
N ARG A 164 -2.87 12.80 -6.30
CA ARG A 164 -2.63 14.04 -7.07
C ARG A 164 -1.93 13.82 -8.41
N ARG A 165 -1.78 12.58 -8.87
CA ARG A 165 -1.10 12.20 -10.12
C ARG A 165 0.36 12.69 -10.25
N LYS A 166 1.12 12.66 -9.13
CA LYS A 166 2.53 13.07 -9.13
C LYS A 166 3.44 11.86 -9.32
N ILE A 167 4.40 11.94 -10.28
CA ILE A 167 5.29 10.81 -10.61
C ILE A 167 6.09 10.35 -9.39
N GLU A 168 6.47 11.28 -8.52
CA GLU A 168 7.32 11.03 -7.36
C GLU A 168 6.66 10.11 -6.30
N HIS A 169 5.35 9.86 -6.39
CA HIS A 169 4.72 8.87 -5.50
C HIS A 169 5.35 7.49 -5.63
N TRP A 170 5.80 7.11 -6.83
CA TRP A 170 6.48 5.85 -7.05
C TRP A 170 7.78 5.73 -6.27
N LEU A 171 8.53 6.84 -6.11
CA LEU A 171 9.75 6.86 -5.31
C LEU A 171 9.48 6.56 -3.83
N CYS A 172 8.38 7.11 -3.29
CA CYS A 172 7.95 6.80 -1.92
C CYS A 172 7.64 5.31 -1.76
N TRP A 173 6.91 4.71 -2.72
CA TRP A 173 6.61 3.28 -2.71
C TRP A 173 7.88 2.43 -2.86
N ILE A 174 8.80 2.77 -3.77
CA ILE A 174 10.05 2.03 -3.97
C ILE A 174 10.87 2.02 -2.67
N VAL A 175 11.11 3.19 -2.08
CA VAL A 175 11.92 3.30 -0.86
C VAL A 175 11.22 2.62 0.32
N GLY A 176 9.94 2.88 0.53
CA GLY A 176 9.17 2.26 1.60
C GLY A 176 9.14 0.73 1.50
N ASN A 177 8.88 0.19 0.29
CA ASN A 177 8.84 -1.25 0.08
C ASN A 177 10.22 -1.91 0.30
N ILE A 178 11.31 -1.32 -0.23
CA ILE A 178 12.68 -1.84 -0.03
C ILE A 178 13.02 -1.95 1.46
N ILE A 179 12.65 -0.95 2.26
CA ILE A 179 12.86 -0.96 3.72
C ILE A 179 11.96 -2.00 4.39
N SER A 180 10.73 -2.17 3.90
CA SER A 180 9.76 -3.11 4.46
C SER A 180 10.14 -4.57 4.21
N ILE A 181 10.87 -4.91 3.13
CA ILE A 181 11.30 -6.29 2.85
C ILE A 181 12.06 -6.89 4.04
N PRO A 182 13.23 -6.37 4.46
CA PRO A 182 13.97 -6.92 5.60
C PRO A 182 13.21 -6.75 6.93
N LEU A 183 12.44 -5.69 7.10
CA LEU A 183 11.66 -5.46 8.31
C LEU A 183 10.63 -6.57 8.54
N TYR A 184 9.84 -6.91 7.52
CA TYR A 184 8.81 -7.93 7.62
C TYR A 184 9.39 -9.34 7.67
N PHE A 185 10.54 -9.56 7.01
CA PHE A 185 11.30 -10.80 7.14
C PHE A 185 11.77 -11.00 8.59
N TYR A 186 12.35 -9.97 9.21
CA TYR A 186 12.78 -9.99 10.61
C TYR A 186 11.62 -10.22 11.58
N LYS A 187 10.43 -9.69 11.29
CA LYS A 187 9.21 -9.93 12.07
C LYS A 187 8.63 -11.36 11.91
N GLY A 188 9.23 -12.21 11.07
CA GLY A 188 8.72 -13.56 10.77
C GLY A 188 7.54 -13.56 9.77
N LEU A 189 7.22 -12.40 9.14
CA LEU A 189 6.14 -12.25 8.18
C LEU A 189 6.66 -12.41 6.74
N THR A 190 7.12 -13.60 6.40
CA THR A 190 7.81 -13.89 5.15
C THR A 190 6.95 -13.63 3.92
N LEU A 191 5.65 -13.96 3.95
CA LEU A 191 4.72 -13.67 2.84
C LEU A 191 4.58 -12.18 2.60
N SER A 192 4.47 -11.38 3.67
CA SER A 192 4.44 -9.92 3.56
C SER A 192 5.75 -9.37 2.99
N SER A 193 6.90 -9.91 3.41
CA SER A 193 8.21 -9.57 2.84
C SER A 193 8.26 -9.83 1.34
N LEU A 194 7.79 -11.01 0.88
CA LEU A 194 7.69 -11.35 -0.54
C LEU A 194 6.73 -10.40 -1.29
N GLN A 195 5.60 -10.05 -0.68
CA GLN A 195 4.64 -9.09 -1.25
C GLN A 195 5.29 -7.72 -1.46
N TYR A 196 6.07 -7.21 -0.49
CA TYR A 196 6.82 -5.97 -0.66
C TYR A 196 7.89 -6.05 -1.77
N ALA A 197 8.53 -7.21 -1.95
CA ALA A 197 9.44 -7.42 -3.09
C ALA A 197 8.70 -7.32 -4.43
N ILE A 198 7.54 -7.95 -4.57
CA ILE A 198 6.68 -7.84 -5.76
C ILE A 198 6.24 -6.39 -5.98
N PHE A 199 5.78 -5.70 -4.94
CA PHE A 199 5.37 -4.29 -5.02
C PHE A 199 6.53 -3.37 -5.38
N THR A 200 7.76 -3.67 -4.95
CA THR A 200 8.96 -2.92 -5.37
C THR A 200 9.16 -3.02 -6.88
N VAL A 201 9.08 -4.22 -7.44
CA VAL A 201 9.19 -4.41 -8.90
C VAL A 201 8.08 -3.65 -9.64
N LEU A 202 6.84 -3.78 -9.19
CA LEU A 202 5.71 -3.07 -9.79
C LEU A 202 5.86 -1.55 -9.68
N ALA A 203 6.40 -1.03 -8.57
CA ALA A 203 6.63 0.40 -8.37
C ALA A 203 7.73 0.93 -9.29
N ILE A 204 8.82 0.19 -9.49
CA ILE A 204 9.88 0.54 -10.44
C ILE A 204 9.32 0.60 -11.87
N LEU A 205 8.56 -0.42 -12.28
CA LEU A 205 7.91 -0.44 -13.60
C LEU A 205 6.89 0.69 -13.76
N GLY A 206 6.14 1.00 -12.71
CA GLY A 206 5.19 2.12 -12.67
C GLY A 206 5.89 3.47 -12.84
N TYR A 207 6.99 3.68 -12.13
CA TYR A 207 7.80 4.90 -12.25
C TYR A 207 8.27 5.13 -13.70
N TRP A 208 8.84 4.10 -14.34
CA TRP A 208 9.29 4.20 -15.73
C TRP A 208 8.13 4.48 -16.69
N GLN A 209 6.99 3.83 -16.50
CA GLN A 209 5.83 4.01 -17.35
C GLN A 209 5.23 5.42 -17.24
N TRP A 210 5.11 5.95 -16.01
CA TRP A 210 4.60 7.30 -15.78
C TRP A 210 5.58 8.37 -16.26
N LYS A 211 6.88 8.15 -16.08
CA LYS A 211 7.92 9.04 -16.59
C LYS A 211 7.90 9.11 -18.11
N LYS A 212 7.77 7.95 -18.79
CA LYS A 212 7.64 7.90 -20.25
C LYS A 212 6.38 8.65 -20.73
N HIS A 213 5.25 8.44 -20.08
CA HIS A 213 3.99 9.14 -20.41
C HIS A 213 4.09 10.65 -20.21
N TYR A 214 4.77 11.10 -19.17
CA TYR A 214 5.01 12.54 -18.93
C TYR A 214 5.88 13.15 -20.03
N LEU A 215 7.01 12.54 -20.36
CA LEU A 215 7.94 13.03 -21.37
C LEU A 215 7.33 13.04 -22.78
N SER A 216 6.48 12.06 -23.13
CA SER A 216 5.80 12.07 -24.44
C SER A 216 4.82 13.23 -24.63
N LYS A 217 4.27 13.79 -23.53
CA LYS A 217 3.42 14.97 -23.59
C LYS A 217 4.20 16.28 -23.70
N GLU A 218 5.39 16.37 -23.10
CA GLU A 218 6.25 17.55 -23.23
C GLU A 218 6.79 17.73 -24.67
N VAL A 219 6.94 16.65 -25.43
CA VAL A 219 7.43 16.70 -26.83
C VAL A 219 6.35 17.17 -27.80
N ILE A 220 5.06 17.08 -27.44
CA ILE A 220 3.91 17.41 -28.30
C ILE A 220 3.34 18.81 -27.97
N ALA A 221 3.71 19.39 -26.84
CA ALA A 221 3.28 20.72 -26.38
C ALA A 221 4.30 21.80 -26.74
#